data_4c3f63bd793408efb92d32d3fa4b011a
#
_entry.id   4c3f63bd793408efb92d32d3fa4b011a
#
_cell.length_a   1.000
_cell.length_b   1.000
_cell.length_c   1.000
_cell.angle_alpha   90.00
_cell.angle_beta   90.00
_cell.angle_gamma   90.00
#
_symmetry.space_group_name_H-M   'P 1'
#
loop_
_entity.id
_entity.type
_entity.pdbx_description
1 polymer ?
#
loop_
_entity_poly.entity_id
_entity_poly.type
_entity_poly.pdbx_seq_one_letter_code
_entity_poly.pdbx_strand_id
1 'polypeptide(L)'
;MMRLQNRKQGKEEEDMMEIKGHQIGTGRPLICIPVMEKTVEETVKKIVELSTRGAEMIEWRLDAFELYTDYNAVREVYENVAAHLGNTIFLQTFRTQQSGEKKEVPAGLTEDLGDLAVESGCVDLLDVEYFEEKRPVHRIKRLHQKGMKVVASHHDFAETPKPEVMQMLLEQMCAGDADIVKLAVMPAQEKDVLDLLAVTDRFRKEYPKTPVITMSMGKLGIASRICGESFGSAVTFA
;
A
#
# COMPACT_ATOMS: atom_id res chain seq x y z
N MET A 1 -23.30 -25.21 -21.59
CA MET A 1 -21.97 -24.84 -21.09
C MET A 1 -21.74 -23.32 -20.97
N MET A 2 -22.13 -22.49 -21.95
CA MET A 2 -21.94 -21.01 -21.92
C MET A 2 -22.66 -20.27 -20.77
N ARG A 3 -23.85 -20.72 -20.32
CA ARG A 3 -24.61 -20.08 -19.21
C ARG A 3 -24.02 -20.32 -17.81
N LEU A 4 -23.19 -21.34 -17.64
CA LEU A 4 -22.53 -21.62 -16.34
C LEU A 4 -21.20 -20.86 -16.18
N GLN A 5 -20.52 -20.54 -17.29
CA GLN A 5 -19.32 -19.70 -17.27
C GLN A 5 -19.67 -18.24 -16.95
N ASN A 6 -20.74 -17.69 -17.54
CA ASN A 6 -21.19 -16.32 -17.23
C ASN A 6 -21.69 -16.13 -15.79
N ARG A 7 -22.23 -17.21 -15.15
CA ARG A 7 -22.63 -17.12 -13.73
C ARG A 7 -21.45 -17.19 -12.76
N LYS A 8 -20.34 -17.82 -13.15
CA LYS A 8 -19.11 -17.82 -12.35
C LYS A 8 -18.36 -16.50 -12.47
N GLN A 9 -18.23 -15.95 -13.70
CA GLN A 9 -17.63 -14.65 -13.92
C GLN A 9 -18.38 -13.52 -13.18
N GLY A 10 -19.69 -13.46 -13.25
CA GLY A 10 -20.48 -12.44 -12.55
C GLY A 10 -20.49 -12.56 -11.01
N LYS A 11 -20.12 -13.74 -10.43
CA LYS A 11 -19.95 -13.90 -8.98
C LYS A 11 -18.52 -13.58 -8.51
N GLU A 12 -17.54 -13.70 -9.40
CA GLU A 12 -16.14 -13.34 -9.14
C GLU A 12 -15.95 -11.81 -9.22
N GLU A 13 -16.74 -11.09 -10.04
CA GLU A 13 -16.72 -9.63 -10.13
C GLU A 13 -17.39 -8.91 -8.92
N GLU A 14 -18.36 -9.55 -8.23
CA GLU A 14 -19.04 -8.94 -7.07
C GLU A 14 -18.22 -8.90 -5.77
N ASP A 15 -17.07 -9.59 -5.71
CA ASP A 15 -16.26 -9.75 -4.49
C ASP A 15 -14.91 -8.99 -4.56
N MET A 16 -14.74 -8.11 -5.54
CA MET A 16 -13.46 -7.44 -5.82
C MET A 16 -13.39 -6.08 -5.16
N MET A 17 -12.20 -5.72 -4.66
CA MET A 17 -11.98 -4.43 -4.02
C MET A 17 -12.08 -3.30 -5.03
N GLU A 18 -12.99 -2.34 -4.78
CA GLU A 18 -13.11 -1.11 -5.54
C GLU A 18 -12.92 0.11 -4.63
N ILE A 19 -12.12 1.07 -5.07
CA ILE A 19 -11.95 2.37 -4.42
C ILE A 19 -12.02 3.46 -5.49
N LYS A 20 -12.95 4.40 -5.34
CA LYS A 20 -13.14 5.56 -6.26
C LYS A 20 -13.25 5.16 -7.74
N GLY A 21 -13.87 4.01 -8.04
CA GLY A 21 -14.02 3.49 -9.40
C GLY A 21 -12.82 2.73 -9.95
N HIS A 22 -11.77 2.56 -9.16
CA HIS A 22 -10.62 1.74 -9.52
C HIS A 22 -10.75 0.34 -8.94
N GLN A 23 -10.67 -0.69 -9.80
CA GLN A 23 -10.58 -2.08 -9.38
C GLN A 23 -9.16 -2.41 -8.95
N ILE A 24 -8.99 -2.96 -7.74
CA ILE A 24 -7.68 -3.31 -7.17
C ILE A 24 -7.53 -4.83 -7.15
N GLY A 25 -6.44 -5.32 -7.74
CA GLY A 25 -6.14 -6.75 -7.80
C GLY A 25 -6.66 -7.46 -9.06
N THR A 26 -7.24 -6.71 -10.01
CA THR A 26 -7.65 -7.23 -11.33
C THR A 26 -7.27 -6.28 -12.44
N GLY A 27 -7.11 -6.85 -13.64
CA GLY A 27 -6.61 -6.08 -14.77
C GLY A 27 -5.16 -5.63 -14.58
N ARG A 28 -4.83 -4.48 -15.12
CA ARG A 28 -3.49 -3.90 -14.94
C ARG A 28 -3.29 -3.34 -13.54
N PRO A 29 -2.06 -3.38 -12.99
CA PRO A 29 -1.75 -2.74 -11.72
C PRO A 29 -2.04 -1.23 -11.77
N LEU A 30 -2.51 -0.66 -10.67
CA LEU A 30 -2.54 0.78 -10.51
C LEU A 30 -1.12 1.32 -10.39
N ILE A 31 -0.90 2.52 -10.91
CA ILE A 31 0.37 3.23 -10.74
C ILE A 31 0.27 4.12 -9.51
N CYS A 32 1.04 3.81 -8.48
CA CYS A 32 1.15 4.61 -7.27
C CYS A 32 2.38 5.51 -7.33
N ILE A 33 2.17 6.81 -7.10
CA ILE A 33 3.25 7.80 -7.11
C ILE A 33 3.51 8.27 -5.68
N PRO A 34 4.70 7.99 -5.11
CA PRO A 34 5.05 8.45 -3.77
C PRO A 34 5.37 9.96 -3.78
N VAL A 35 4.80 10.67 -2.80
CA VAL A 35 5.05 12.09 -2.51
C VAL A 35 5.86 12.16 -1.23
N MET A 36 7.05 12.74 -1.32
CA MET A 36 8.07 12.78 -0.26
C MET A 36 8.54 14.20 0.04
N GLU A 37 7.73 15.18 -0.30
CA GLU A 37 7.98 16.59 -0.05
C GLU A 37 8.02 16.89 1.46
N LYS A 38 8.76 17.92 1.85
CA LYS A 38 9.12 18.20 3.23
C LYS A 38 8.20 19.21 3.91
N THR A 39 7.65 20.16 3.15
CA THR A 39 6.84 21.26 3.66
C THR A 39 5.37 21.11 3.26
N VAL A 40 4.48 21.86 3.96
CA VAL A 40 3.04 21.88 3.63
C VAL A 40 2.83 22.34 2.18
N GLU A 41 3.45 23.44 1.79
CA GLU A 41 3.26 24.04 0.46
C GLU A 41 3.70 23.10 -0.67
N GLU A 42 4.90 22.51 -0.54
CA GLU A 42 5.45 21.57 -1.54
C GLU A 42 4.58 20.31 -1.63
N THR A 43 4.18 19.75 -0.49
CA THR A 43 3.33 18.54 -0.42
C THR A 43 1.99 18.77 -1.08
N VAL A 44 1.28 19.84 -0.71
CA VAL A 44 -0.01 20.21 -1.30
C VAL A 44 0.12 20.42 -2.80
N LYS A 45 1.09 21.25 -3.22
CA LYS A 45 1.36 21.51 -4.63
C LYS A 45 1.59 20.24 -5.43
N LYS A 46 2.39 19.31 -4.89
CA LYS A 46 2.72 18.05 -5.57
C LYS A 46 1.53 17.13 -5.68
N ILE A 47 0.76 16.95 -4.61
CA ILE A 47 -0.45 16.13 -4.62
C ILE A 47 -1.48 16.69 -5.61
N VAL A 48 -1.74 17.99 -5.58
CA VAL A 48 -2.68 18.65 -6.48
C VAL A 48 -2.22 18.53 -7.95
N GLU A 49 -0.93 18.74 -8.22
CA GLU A 49 -0.37 18.55 -9.57
C GLU A 49 -0.62 17.13 -10.08
N LEU A 50 -0.27 16.11 -9.29
CA LEU A 50 -0.41 14.71 -9.68
C LEU A 50 -1.87 14.33 -9.89
N SER A 51 -2.77 14.73 -8.99
CA SER A 51 -4.21 14.46 -9.11
C SER A 51 -4.80 15.12 -10.36
N THR A 52 -4.44 16.37 -10.64
CA THR A 52 -4.87 17.10 -11.85
C THR A 52 -4.38 16.44 -13.14
N ARG A 53 -3.21 15.80 -13.10
CA ARG A 53 -2.65 15.02 -14.21
C ARG A 53 -3.23 13.62 -14.36
N GLY A 54 -4.17 13.23 -13.49
CA GLY A 54 -4.88 11.96 -13.54
C GLY A 54 -4.10 10.80 -12.92
N ALA A 55 -3.29 11.06 -11.89
CA ALA A 55 -2.67 9.98 -11.12
C ALA A 55 -3.76 9.08 -10.52
N GLU A 56 -3.63 7.76 -10.70
CA GLU A 56 -4.60 6.78 -10.19
C GLU A 56 -4.49 6.62 -8.68
N MET A 57 -3.25 6.62 -8.17
CA MET A 57 -2.96 6.48 -6.74
C MET A 57 -1.77 7.35 -6.35
N ILE A 58 -1.88 8.02 -5.24
CA ILE A 58 -0.81 8.82 -4.64
C ILE A 58 -0.54 8.26 -3.24
N GLU A 59 0.73 7.98 -2.93
CA GLU A 59 1.18 7.64 -1.59
C GLU A 59 1.79 8.88 -0.93
N TRP A 60 1.17 9.44 0.11
CA TRP A 60 1.84 10.45 0.91
C TRP A 60 2.76 9.79 1.94
N ARG A 61 4.07 9.93 1.74
CA ARG A 61 5.13 9.49 2.64
C ARG A 61 5.31 10.50 3.77
N LEU A 62 4.42 10.40 4.75
CA LEU A 62 4.37 11.32 5.90
C LEU A 62 5.65 11.31 6.73
N ASP A 63 6.41 10.22 6.71
CA ASP A 63 7.72 10.12 7.34
C ASP A 63 8.80 11.04 6.71
N ALA A 64 8.62 11.48 5.47
CA ALA A 64 9.48 12.44 4.80
C ALA A 64 9.09 13.91 5.11
N PHE A 65 7.86 14.14 5.55
CA PHE A 65 7.34 15.45 5.90
C PHE A 65 7.98 15.96 7.20
N GLU A 66 8.62 17.13 7.20
CA GLU A 66 9.38 17.62 8.35
C GLU A 66 8.50 17.93 9.57
N LEU A 67 7.25 18.30 9.34
CA LEU A 67 6.28 18.67 10.38
C LEU A 67 5.33 17.51 10.77
N TYR A 68 5.73 16.26 10.58
CA TYR A 68 4.88 15.09 10.86
C TYR A 68 4.41 14.96 12.32
N THR A 69 5.06 15.66 13.27
CA THR A 69 4.64 15.74 14.68
C THR A 69 3.74 16.94 14.98
N ASP A 70 3.62 17.88 14.05
CA ASP A 70 2.66 18.98 14.14
C ASP A 70 1.34 18.57 13.48
N TYR A 71 0.39 18.16 14.29
CA TYR A 71 -0.91 17.68 13.83
C TYR A 71 -1.73 18.76 13.10
N ASN A 72 -1.48 20.06 13.36
CA ASN A 72 -2.13 21.14 12.63
C ASN A 72 -1.56 21.23 11.20
N ALA A 73 -0.24 21.12 11.05
CA ALA A 73 0.39 21.09 9.72
C ALA A 73 -0.08 19.87 8.91
N VAL A 74 -0.25 18.72 9.56
CA VAL A 74 -0.78 17.51 8.90
C VAL A 74 -2.24 17.72 8.45
N ARG A 75 -3.11 18.31 9.31
CA ARG A 75 -4.48 18.65 8.95
C ARG A 75 -4.54 19.67 7.81
N GLU A 76 -3.69 20.68 7.83
CA GLU A 76 -3.60 21.69 6.78
C GLU A 76 -3.35 21.05 5.40
N VAL A 77 -2.48 20.04 5.32
CA VAL A 77 -2.26 19.29 4.06
C VAL A 77 -3.56 18.62 3.63
N TYR A 78 -4.25 17.88 4.51
CA TYR A 78 -5.51 17.21 4.17
C TYR A 78 -6.57 18.18 3.67
N GLU A 79 -6.79 19.28 4.39
CA GLU A 79 -7.79 20.31 4.05
C GLU A 79 -7.54 20.89 2.66
N ASN A 80 -6.27 21.14 2.34
CA ASN A 80 -5.90 21.74 1.05
C ASN A 80 -5.94 20.76 -0.13
N VAL A 81 -5.77 19.44 0.11
CA VAL A 81 -5.78 18.46 -0.99
C VAL A 81 -7.14 17.82 -1.22
N ALA A 82 -8.01 17.77 -0.21
CA ALA A 82 -9.26 16.99 -0.24
C ALA A 82 -10.14 17.30 -1.47
N ALA A 83 -10.32 18.57 -1.83
CA ALA A 83 -11.14 18.99 -2.97
C ALA A 83 -10.51 18.70 -4.33
N HIS A 84 -9.22 18.34 -4.37
CA HIS A 84 -8.46 18.12 -5.60
C HIS A 84 -8.22 16.65 -5.93
N LEU A 85 -8.45 15.73 -4.99
CA LEU A 85 -8.17 14.30 -5.17
C LEU A 85 -9.08 13.64 -6.23
N GLY A 86 -10.34 14.05 -6.34
CA GLY A 86 -11.28 13.46 -7.30
C GLY A 86 -11.30 11.93 -7.19
N ASN A 87 -11.01 11.23 -8.29
CA ASN A 87 -10.92 9.78 -8.34
C ASN A 87 -9.54 9.22 -7.96
N THR A 88 -8.56 10.07 -7.63
CA THR A 88 -7.24 9.62 -7.19
C THR A 88 -7.35 8.95 -5.82
N ILE A 89 -6.88 7.71 -5.71
CA ILE A 89 -6.77 7.00 -4.44
C ILE A 89 -5.65 7.63 -3.63
N PHE A 90 -5.93 8.01 -2.38
CA PHE A 90 -4.97 8.64 -1.50
C PHE A 90 -4.57 7.67 -0.38
N LEU A 91 -3.33 7.16 -0.46
CA LEU A 91 -2.70 6.30 0.53
C LEU A 91 -1.81 7.12 1.45
N GLN A 92 -2.01 7.01 2.76
CA GLN A 92 -1.07 7.54 3.74
C GLN A 92 -0.14 6.44 4.23
N THR A 93 1.16 6.73 4.22
CA THR A 93 2.21 5.86 4.73
C THR A 93 3.11 6.62 5.70
N PHE A 94 3.38 6.01 6.85
CA PHE A 94 4.46 6.43 7.75
C PHE A 94 5.45 5.29 7.92
N ARG A 95 6.63 5.42 7.30
CA ARG A 95 7.66 4.38 7.33
C ARG A 95 8.59 4.61 8.52
N THR A 96 8.62 3.65 9.46
CA THR A 96 9.48 3.73 10.65
C THR A 96 10.91 3.26 10.39
N GLN A 97 11.13 2.49 9.31
CA GLN A 97 12.43 2.02 8.89
C GLN A 97 12.73 2.42 7.45
N GLN A 98 13.89 3.00 7.20
CA GLN A 98 14.33 3.38 5.87
C GLN A 98 15.79 2.92 5.68
N SER A 99 16.06 2.22 4.57
CA SER A 99 17.42 1.72 4.24
C SER A 99 18.09 0.92 5.37
N GLY A 100 17.30 0.23 6.20
CA GLY A 100 17.82 -0.55 7.34
C GLY A 100 18.01 0.26 8.64
N GLU A 101 17.84 1.58 8.59
CA GLU A 101 17.90 2.43 9.79
C GLU A 101 16.48 2.66 10.34
N LYS A 102 16.31 2.44 11.65
CA LYS A 102 15.05 2.66 12.34
C LYS A 102 14.96 4.10 12.82
N LYS A 103 13.90 4.79 12.41
CA LYS A 103 13.59 6.14 12.90
C LYS A 103 13.02 6.03 14.31
N GLU A 104 13.56 6.80 15.25
CA GLU A 104 12.94 6.96 16.55
C GLU A 104 11.62 7.74 16.40
N VAL A 105 10.52 7.07 16.73
CA VAL A 105 9.18 7.60 16.59
C VAL A 105 8.57 7.76 17.98
N PRO A 106 8.00 8.91 18.33
CA PRO A 106 7.26 9.09 19.59
C PRO A 106 6.19 8.01 19.77
N ALA A 107 6.07 7.52 20.99
CA ALA A 107 5.05 6.51 21.30
C ALA A 107 3.64 7.06 20.99
N GLY A 108 2.85 6.26 20.27
CA GLY A 108 1.49 6.63 19.86
C GLY A 108 1.40 7.46 18.59
N LEU A 109 2.49 8.03 18.08
CA LEU A 109 2.46 8.92 16.92
C LEU A 109 1.77 8.28 15.70
N THR A 110 2.13 7.04 15.35
CA THR A 110 1.53 6.36 14.19
C THR A 110 0.04 6.08 14.37
N GLU A 111 -0.42 5.88 15.62
CA GLU A 111 -1.83 5.77 15.95
C GLU A 111 -2.55 7.10 15.79
N ASP A 112 -1.96 8.20 16.32
CA ASP A 112 -2.53 9.54 16.23
C ASP A 112 -2.62 10.02 14.77
N LEU A 113 -1.57 9.80 13.97
CA LEU A 113 -1.56 10.09 12.54
C LEU A 113 -2.61 9.26 11.77
N GLY A 114 -2.85 8.02 12.18
CA GLY A 114 -3.92 7.19 11.64
C GLY A 114 -5.30 7.74 11.99
N ASP A 115 -5.48 8.25 13.21
CA ASP A 115 -6.73 8.87 13.63
C ASP A 115 -6.99 10.18 12.86
N LEU A 116 -5.96 11.01 12.64
CA LEU A 116 -6.05 12.19 11.78
C LEU A 116 -6.43 11.86 10.34
N ALA A 117 -5.87 10.77 9.79
CA ALA A 117 -6.23 10.30 8.45
C ALA A 117 -7.73 9.95 8.36
N VAL A 118 -8.25 9.22 9.36
CA VAL A 118 -9.68 8.90 9.44
C VAL A 118 -10.53 10.19 9.56
N GLU A 119 -10.15 11.11 10.45
CA GLU A 119 -10.86 12.38 10.68
C GLU A 119 -10.90 13.26 9.44
N SER A 120 -9.85 13.22 8.60
CA SER A 120 -9.78 14.03 7.38
C SER A 120 -10.85 13.67 6.34
N GLY A 121 -11.27 12.40 6.32
CA GLY A 121 -12.22 11.87 5.33
C GLY A 121 -11.71 11.85 3.89
N CYS A 122 -10.46 12.25 3.64
CA CYS A 122 -9.88 12.28 2.30
C CYS A 122 -8.87 11.14 2.02
N VAL A 123 -8.38 10.46 3.08
CA VAL A 123 -7.49 9.31 2.97
C VAL A 123 -8.33 8.05 2.73
N ASP A 124 -8.02 7.32 1.67
CA ASP A 124 -8.73 6.09 1.28
C ASP A 124 -8.09 4.83 1.87
N LEU A 125 -6.77 4.84 2.01
CA LEU A 125 -5.96 3.72 2.48
C LEU A 125 -4.92 4.19 3.51
N LEU A 126 -4.71 3.38 4.56
CA LEU A 126 -3.65 3.59 5.53
C LEU A 126 -2.66 2.42 5.50
N ASP A 127 -1.37 2.71 5.33
CA ASP A 127 -0.30 1.71 5.47
C ASP A 127 -0.02 1.43 6.95
N VAL A 128 0.01 0.15 7.31
CA VAL A 128 0.39 -0.34 8.64
C VAL A 128 1.56 -1.30 8.48
N GLU A 129 2.71 -0.95 9.05
CA GLU A 129 3.89 -1.82 9.10
C GLU A 129 3.62 -3.00 10.03
N TYR A 130 3.12 -4.11 9.47
CA TYR A 130 2.49 -5.19 10.22
C TYR A 130 3.41 -5.81 11.28
N PHE A 131 4.67 -6.05 10.96
CA PHE A 131 5.62 -6.70 11.87
C PHE A 131 6.37 -5.73 12.78
N GLU A 132 6.28 -4.42 12.52
CA GLU A 132 6.81 -3.37 13.38
C GLU A 132 5.77 -2.91 14.42
N GLU A 133 4.49 -3.14 14.14
CA GLU A 133 3.38 -2.80 15.02
C GLU A 133 3.25 -3.82 16.17
N LYS A 134 3.11 -3.35 17.40
CA LYS A 134 2.99 -4.23 18.57
C LYS A 134 1.73 -5.10 18.58
N ARG A 135 0.64 -4.57 18.03
CA ARG A 135 -0.70 -5.22 17.99
C ARG A 135 -1.35 -5.00 16.63
N PRO A 136 -0.77 -5.51 15.53
CA PRO A 136 -1.23 -5.16 14.18
C PRO A 136 -2.69 -5.52 13.94
N VAL A 137 -3.13 -6.71 14.34
CA VAL A 137 -4.53 -7.16 14.20
C VAL A 137 -5.50 -6.25 14.95
N HIS A 138 -5.16 -5.83 16.16
CA HIS A 138 -5.99 -4.91 16.93
C HIS A 138 -6.08 -3.54 16.25
N ARG A 139 -4.94 -3.04 15.73
CA ARG A 139 -4.89 -1.76 15.03
C ARG A 139 -5.72 -1.80 13.74
N ILE A 140 -5.58 -2.83 12.92
CA ILE A 140 -6.36 -3.03 11.69
C ILE A 140 -7.85 -3.05 12.02
N LYS A 141 -8.26 -3.85 13.00
CA LYS A 141 -9.66 -3.94 13.44
C LYS A 141 -10.21 -2.58 13.89
N ARG A 142 -9.42 -1.80 14.65
CA ARG A 142 -9.82 -0.45 15.09
C ARG A 142 -10.00 0.50 13.90
N LEU A 143 -9.12 0.45 12.90
CA LEU A 143 -9.23 1.23 11.67
C LEU A 143 -10.46 0.84 10.85
N HIS A 144 -10.74 -0.45 10.70
CA HIS A 144 -11.95 -0.95 10.04
C HIS A 144 -13.24 -0.46 10.73
N GLN A 145 -13.26 -0.45 12.08
CA GLN A 145 -14.41 0.09 12.84
C GLN A 145 -14.67 1.57 12.56
N LYS A 146 -13.65 2.31 12.11
CA LYS A 146 -13.74 3.71 11.69
C LYS A 146 -13.95 3.87 10.17
N GLY A 147 -14.11 2.77 9.43
CA GLY A 147 -14.33 2.76 7.97
C GLY A 147 -13.06 2.89 7.13
N MET A 148 -11.87 2.87 7.74
CA MET A 148 -10.59 2.98 7.04
C MET A 148 -10.15 1.62 6.48
N LYS A 149 -9.75 1.58 5.21
CA LYS A 149 -9.11 0.42 4.60
C LYS A 149 -7.61 0.40 4.84
N VAL A 150 -7.02 -0.80 5.00
CA VAL A 150 -5.65 -0.96 5.45
C VAL A 150 -4.80 -1.74 4.44
N VAL A 151 -3.63 -1.16 4.11
CA VAL A 151 -2.53 -1.87 3.49
C VAL A 151 -1.61 -2.36 4.62
N ALA A 152 -1.58 -3.67 4.89
CA ALA A 152 -0.56 -4.23 5.77
C ALA A 152 0.74 -4.43 5.00
N SER A 153 1.83 -3.86 5.47
CA SER A 153 3.10 -3.86 4.75
C SER A 153 4.25 -4.45 5.55
N HIS A 154 5.20 -5.02 4.82
CA HIS A 154 6.51 -5.40 5.33
C HIS A 154 7.61 -5.05 4.32
N HIS A 155 8.74 -4.55 4.81
CA HIS A 155 9.91 -4.18 4.02
C HIS A 155 11.14 -4.85 4.59
N ASP A 156 11.79 -5.70 3.80
CA ASP A 156 13.11 -6.22 4.10
C ASP A 156 14.14 -5.46 3.26
N PHE A 157 14.86 -4.54 3.89
CA PHE A 157 15.90 -3.72 3.25
C PHE A 157 17.25 -4.43 3.15
N ALA A 158 17.40 -5.59 3.78
CA ALA A 158 18.66 -6.32 3.84
C ALA A 158 18.76 -7.41 2.78
N GLU A 159 17.67 -8.16 2.58
CA GLU A 159 17.70 -9.34 1.72
C GLU A 159 16.32 -9.65 1.09
N THR A 160 16.32 -10.65 0.21
CA THR A 160 15.10 -11.32 -0.23
C THR A 160 15.00 -12.65 0.54
N PRO A 161 14.02 -12.78 1.45
CA PRO A 161 13.81 -14.02 2.19
C PRO A 161 13.50 -15.21 1.27
N LYS A 162 13.65 -16.41 1.80
CA LYS A 162 13.25 -17.63 1.06
C LYS A 162 11.76 -17.59 0.68
N PRO A 163 11.37 -18.21 -0.45
CA PRO A 163 9.97 -18.19 -0.92
C PRO A 163 8.94 -18.60 0.14
N GLU A 164 9.26 -19.59 0.97
CA GLU A 164 8.36 -20.05 2.03
C GLU A 164 8.16 -18.98 3.13
N VAL A 165 9.20 -18.21 3.43
CA VAL A 165 9.14 -17.12 4.40
C VAL A 165 8.33 -15.96 3.83
N MET A 166 8.57 -15.55 2.59
CA MET A 166 7.80 -14.51 1.91
C MET A 166 6.30 -14.87 1.84
N GLN A 167 5.98 -16.11 1.50
CA GLN A 167 4.61 -16.63 1.48
C GLN A 167 3.98 -16.51 2.88
N MET A 168 4.67 -16.99 3.92
CA MET A 168 4.20 -16.92 5.31
C MET A 168 3.95 -15.47 5.76
N LEU A 169 4.83 -14.52 5.39
CA LEU A 169 4.65 -13.10 5.74
C LEU A 169 3.37 -12.54 5.13
N LEU A 170 3.11 -12.81 3.84
CA LEU A 170 1.88 -12.41 3.15
C LEU A 170 0.64 -13.04 3.78
N GLU A 171 0.71 -14.33 4.10
CA GLU A 171 -0.39 -15.07 4.75
C GLU A 171 -0.73 -14.53 6.15
N GLN A 172 0.28 -14.16 6.94
CA GLN A 172 0.07 -13.56 8.25
C GLN A 172 -0.61 -12.20 8.17
N MET A 173 -0.22 -11.36 7.21
CA MET A 173 -0.89 -10.07 6.96
C MET A 173 -2.34 -10.26 6.51
N CYS A 174 -2.59 -11.23 5.63
CA CYS A 174 -3.94 -11.60 5.18
C CYS A 174 -4.79 -12.14 6.34
N ALA A 175 -4.25 -13.06 7.15
CA ALA A 175 -4.92 -13.59 8.35
C ALA A 175 -5.17 -12.52 9.42
N GLY A 176 -4.40 -11.43 9.40
CA GLY A 176 -4.57 -10.25 10.23
C GLY A 176 -5.68 -9.31 9.78
N ASP A 177 -6.49 -9.72 8.78
CA ASP A 177 -7.64 -8.98 8.25
C ASP A 177 -7.24 -7.71 7.48
N ALA A 178 -6.05 -7.69 6.85
CA ALA A 178 -5.64 -6.60 5.97
C ALA A 178 -6.46 -6.59 4.68
N ASP A 179 -6.86 -5.40 4.21
CA ASP A 179 -7.56 -5.25 2.92
C ASP A 179 -6.61 -5.50 1.74
N ILE A 180 -5.35 -5.07 1.86
CA ILE A 180 -4.28 -5.27 0.89
C ILE A 180 -3.03 -5.70 1.65
N VAL A 181 -2.27 -6.64 1.10
CA VAL A 181 -0.97 -7.04 1.67
C VAL A 181 0.17 -6.56 0.79
N LYS A 182 1.24 -6.03 1.40
CA LYS A 182 2.38 -5.44 0.67
C LYS A 182 3.69 -6.01 1.19
N LEU A 183 4.53 -6.53 0.28
CA LEU A 183 5.86 -7.03 0.59
C LEU A 183 6.90 -6.40 -0.36
N ALA A 184 7.89 -5.73 0.22
CA ALA A 184 9.04 -5.19 -0.50
C ALA A 184 10.32 -5.82 0.03
N VAL A 185 11.18 -6.33 -0.86
CA VAL A 185 12.40 -7.06 -0.49
C VAL A 185 13.61 -6.55 -1.28
N MET A 186 14.82 -6.77 -0.76
CA MET A 186 16.05 -6.34 -1.41
C MET A 186 16.71 -7.53 -2.13
N PRO A 187 16.76 -7.54 -3.48
CA PRO A 187 17.41 -8.61 -4.23
C PRO A 187 18.92 -8.43 -4.24
N ALA A 188 19.66 -9.51 -4.01
CA ALA A 188 21.10 -9.60 -4.21
C ALA A 188 21.46 -10.16 -5.60
N GLN A 189 20.56 -10.90 -6.22
CA GLN A 189 20.74 -11.56 -7.52
C GLN A 189 19.39 -11.65 -8.26
N GLU A 190 19.45 -11.96 -9.56
CA GLU A 190 18.25 -12.07 -10.41
C GLU A 190 17.27 -13.14 -9.94
N LYS A 191 17.78 -14.23 -9.37
CA LYS A 191 16.96 -15.31 -8.81
C LYS A 191 16.00 -14.80 -7.72
N ASP A 192 16.43 -13.84 -6.92
CA ASP A 192 15.62 -13.29 -5.83
C ASP A 192 14.37 -12.57 -6.39
N VAL A 193 14.52 -11.90 -7.54
CA VAL A 193 13.39 -11.28 -8.25
C VAL A 193 12.42 -12.33 -8.76
N LEU A 194 12.93 -13.43 -9.34
CA LEU A 194 12.10 -14.53 -9.84
C LEU A 194 11.37 -15.24 -8.69
N ASP A 195 12.02 -15.44 -7.56
CA ASP A 195 11.44 -16.05 -6.38
C ASP A 195 10.27 -15.19 -5.85
N LEU A 196 10.44 -13.86 -5.78
CA LEU A 196 9.37 -12.95 -5.38
C LEU A 196 8.18 -12.99 -6.34
N LEU A 197 8.43 -12.97 -7.66
CA LEU A 197 7.37 -13.06 -8.66
C LEU A 197 6.60 -14.38 -8.56
N ALA A 198 7.30 -15.50 -8.34
CA ALA A 198 6.67 -16.80 -8.14
C ALA A 198 5.80 -16.85 -6.87
N VAL A 199 6.25 -16.22 -5.78
CA VAL A 199 5.47 -16.08 -4.54
C VAL A 199 4.24 -15.21 -4.78
N THR A 200 4.36 -14.12 -5.52
CA THR A 200 3.25 -13.24 -5.87
C THR A 200 2.15 -13.98 -6.62
N ASP A 201 2.52 -14.73 -7.66
CA ASP A 201 1.58 -15.54 -8.46
C ASP A 201 0.91 -16.63 -7.62
N ARG A 202 1.66 -17.31 -6.75
CA ARG A 202 1.12 -18.31 -5.82
C ARG A 202 0.12 -17.68 -4.87
N PHE A 203 0.50 -16.59 -4.17
CA PHE A 203 -0.36 -15.92 -3.20
C PHE A 203 -1.68 -15.46 -3.84
N ARG A 204 -1.63 -14.80 -4.99
CA ARG A 204 -2.82 -14.34 -5.72
C ARG A 204 -3.80 -15.49 -6.02
N LYS A 205 -3.28 -16.68 -6.37
CA LYS A 205 -4.11 -17.85 -6.67
C LYS A 205 -4.73 -18.48 -5.44
N GLU A 206 -4.02 -18.47 -4.32
CA GLU A 206 -4.46 -19.05 -3.06
C GLU A 206 -5.39 -18.09 -2.29
N TYR A 207 -5.18 -16.77 -2.42
CA TYR A 207 -5.92 -15.71 -1.74
C TYR A 207 -6.54 -14.71 -2.74
N PRO A 208 -7.44 -15.15 -3.64
CA PRO A 208 -7.93 -14.32 -4.75
C PRO A 208 -8.74 -13.09 -4.31
N LYS A 209 -9.19 -13.03 -3.06
CA LYS A 209 -9.96 -11.91 -2.50
C LYS A 209 -9.07 -10.83 -1.86
N THR A 210 -7.81 -11.11 -1.62
CA THR A 210 -6.87 -10.18 -1.00
C THR A 210 -5.86 -9.70 -2.03
N PRO A 211 -5.99 -8.46 -2.53
CA PRO A 211 -4.99 -7.88 -3.42
C PRO A 211 -3.59 -7.91 -2.81
N VAL A 212 -2.59 -8.27 -3.61
CA VAL A 212 -1.20 -8.34 -3.19
C VAL A 212 -0.36 -7.31 -3.95
N ILE A 213 0.52 -6.63 -3.23
CA ILE A 213 1.51 -5.71 -3.78
C ILE A 213 2.88 -6.27 -3.45
N THR A 214 3.68 -6.58 -4.46
CA THR A 214 5.05 -7.03 -4.25
C THR A 214 6.03 -6.24 -5.09
N MET A 215 7.22 -6.01 -4.56
CA MET A 215 8.30 -5.38 -5.30
C MET A 215 9.67 -5.82 -4.80
N SER A 216 10.57 -6.09 -5.73
CA SER A 216 12.00 -6.12 -5.48
C SER A 216 12.54 -4.69 -5.57
N MET A 217 13.30 -4.27 -4.56
CA MET A 217 13.87 -2.93 -4.49
C MET A 217 15.15 -2.79 -5.33
N GLY A 218 15.66 -1.58 -5.45
CA GLY A 218 16.89 -1.29 -6.17
C GLY A 218 16.83 -1.57 -7.68
N LYS A 219 17.99 -1.53 -8.33
CA LYS A 219 18.10 -1.63 -9.80
C LYS A 219 17.74 -3.02 -10.34
N LEU A 220 18.12 -4.09 -9.65
CA LEU A 220 17.76 -5.46 -10.04
C LEU A 220 16.24 -5.68 -10.01
N GLY A 221 15.55 -5.00 -9.10
CA GLY A 221 14.12 -5.14 -8.90
C GLY A 221 13.23 -4.45 -9.93
N ILE A 222 13.78 -3.68 -10.89
CA ILE A 222 12.99 -2.97 -11.90
C ILE A 222 12.03 -3.89 -12.65
N ALA A 223 12.49 -5.11 -12.99
CA ALA A 223 11.66 -6.09 -13.69
C ALA A 223 10.37 -6.41 -12.92
N SER A 224 10.41 -6.53 -11.58
CA SER A 224 9.22 -6.83 -10.77
C SER A 224 8.16 -5.72 -10.82
N ARG A 225 8.56 -4.48 -11.07
CA ARG A 225 7.64 -3.34 -11.22
C ARG A 225 7.01 -3.26 -12.61
N ILE A 226 7.73 -3.71 -13.65
CA ILE A 226 7.25 -3.69 -15.04
C ILE A 226 6.37 -4.89 -15.34
N CYS A 227 6.79 -6.10 -14.93
CA CYS A 227 6.07 -7.34 -15.23
C CYS A 227 5.21 -7.87 -14.06
N GLY A 228 5.11 -7.13 -12.97
CA GLY A 228 4.31 -7.51 -11.80
C GLY A 228 2.86 -7.84 -12.12
N GLU A 229 2.27 -7.18 -13.13
CA GLU A 229 0.94 -7.50 -13.66
C GLU A 229 0.77 -8.97 -14.02
N SER A 230 1.73 -9.53 -14.77
CA SER A 230 1.68 -10.93 -15.21
C SER A 230 1.67 -11.92 -14.05
N PHE A 231 2.16 -11.51 -12.89
CA PHE A 231 2.22 -12.30 -11.67
C PHE A 231 1.17 -11.92 -10.63
N GLY A 232 0.37 -10.86 -10.89
CA GLY A 232 -0.77 -10.48 -10.10
C GLY A 232 -0.51 -9.44 -9.01
N SER A 233 0.59 -8.68 -9.08
CA SER A 233 0.76 -7.50 -8.24
C SER A 233 -0.29 -6.44 -8.59
N ALA A 234 -1.04 -5.99 -7.58
CA ALA A 234 -2.18 -5.10 -7.77
C ALA A 234 -1.80 -3.63 -7.98
N VAL A 235 -0.62 -3.23 -7.52
CA VAL A 235 -0.11 -1.85 -7.60
C VAL A 235 1.38 -1.88 -7.91
N THR A 236 1.83 -0.96 -8.77
CA THR A 236 3.25 -0.69 -9.00
C THR A 236 3.60 0.72 -8.57
N PHE A 237 4.80 0.91 -8.03
CA PHE A 237 5.30 2.20 -7.54
C PHE A 237 6.27 2.80 -8.55
N ALA A 238 6.04 4.05 -8.95
CA ALA A 238 6.82 4.79 -9.96
C ALA A 238 7.77 5.81 -9.31
#